data_ca6ff92a44a9d1b9610b2f5f87238ad1
#
_entry.id   ca6ff92a44a9d1b9610b2f5f87238ad1
#
_cell.length_a   1.000
_cell.length_b   1.000
_cell.length_c   1.000
_cell.angle_alpha   90.00
_cell.angle_beta   90.00
_cell.angle_gamma   90.00
#
_symmetry.space_group_name_H-M   'P 1'
#
loop_
_entity.id
_entity.type
_entity.pdbx_description
1 polymer ?
#
loop_
_entity_poly.entity_id
_entity_poly.type
_entity_poly.pdbx_seq_one_letter_code
_entity_poly.pdbx_strand_id
1 'polypeptide(L)'
;RRGGEHIMIKTTAQKIYLGLIFIFLYAPIITLIVLSFNASKTRAKWGGFTTKWYAALFRNEQIMQALWNTLALAILSALIATLIGTIACIAMQSMKRTSRAVLMGITNIPMLNAEIVTGISLMLLFLSFGIKFGFGTILLAHITFNIPYVILSVMPRMKQLNPSTYEAALDLGASHTYAFFKVVFPDILPGILSGFLMAFTMSLDDFIITHFTKGPGVDTLSTKIYTEVKKGIKPEMYALSTIIFVTVLVLLLLVNYMPMAKKKK
;
A
#
# COMPACT_ATOMS: atom_id res chain seq x y z
N ARG A 1 -3.59 36.64 16.80
CA ARG A 1 -2.16 36.74 16.42
C ARG A 1 -1.53 35.38 16.67
N ARG A 2 -1.53 34.51 15.68
CA ARG A 2 -0.61 33.38 15.61
C ARG A 2 0.01 33.43 14.21
N GLY A 3 1.28 33.85 14.16
CA GLY A 3 2.07 33.87 12.96
C GLY A 3 2.24 32.43 12.44
N GLY A 4 1.81 32.20 11.23
CA GLY A 4 2.21 31.02 10.49
C GLY A 4 3.71 31.10 10.26
N GLU A 5 4.47 30.23 10.91
CA GLU A 5 5.88 30.01 10.57
C GLU A 5 5.94 29.40 9.16
N HIS A 6 5.99 30.26 8.17
CA HIS A 6 6.56 29.89 6.89
C HIS A 6 8.02 29.51 7.14
N ILE A 7 8.34 28.24 7.06
CA ILE A 7 9.73 27.75 6.96
C ILE A 7 10.26 28.30 5.64
N MET A 8 10.71 29.54 5.66
CA MET A 8 11.38 30.15 4.52
C MET A 8 12.81 29.61 4.47
N ILE A 9 13.12 28.86 3.41
CA ILE A 9 14.49 28.50 3.06
C ILE A 9 15.23 29.81 2.79
N LYS A 10 15.88 30.37 3.81
CA LYS A 10 16.41 31.74 3.80
C LYS A 10 17.84 31.86 3.24
N THR A 11 18.57 30.77 3.03
CA THR A 11 19.96 30.85 2.62
C THR A 11 20.24 30.03 1.35
N THR A 12 21.14 30.54 0.49
CA THR A 12 21.62 29.84 -0.71
C THR A 12 22.20 28.45 -0.37
N ALA A 13 22.90 28.34 0.76
CA ALA A 13 23.44 27.08 1.25
C ALA A 13 22.35 26.03 1.50
N GLN A 14 21.20 26.40 2.07
CA GLN A 14 20.07 25.50 2.28
C GLN A 14 19.47 25.00 0.96
N LYS A 15 19.37 25.87 -0.04
CA LYS A 15 18.89 25.48 -1.39
C LYS A 15 19.85 24.52 -2.07
N ILE A 16 21.15 24.77 -1.98
CA ILE A 16 22.18 23.85 -2.53
C ILE A 16 22.12 22.50 -1.81
N TYR A 17 22.06 22.49 -0.48
CA TYR A 17 21.95 21.26 0.31
C TYR A 17 20.70 20.46 -0.07
N LEU A 18 19.55 21.12 -0.17
CA LEU A 18 18.30 20.48 -0.60
C LEU A 18 18.44 19.91 -2.03
N GLY A 19 19.02 20.68 -2.94
CA GLY A 19 19.28 20.24 -4.32
C GLY A 19 20.17 19.00 -4.38
N LEU A 20 21.24 18.94 -3.58
CA LEU A 20 22.12 17.78 -3.48
C LEU A 20 21.38 16.54 -2.96
N ILE A 21 20.51 16.70 -1.93
CA ILE A 21 19.68 15.59 -1.43
C ILE A 21 18.77 15.07 -2.55
N PHE A 22 18.06 15.97 -3.26
CA PHE A 22 17.19 15.53 -4.35
C PHE A 22 17.96 14.83 -5.46
N ILE A 23 19.12 15.35 -5.87
CA ILE A 23 19.97 14.68 -6.86
C ILE A 23 20.36 13.28 -6.36
N PHE A 24 20.81 13.16 -5.14
CA PHE A 24 21.22 11.87 -4.56
C PHE A 24 20.07 10.87 -4.51
N LEU A 25 18.86 11.31 -4.14
CA LEU A 25 17.67 10.45 -4.06
C LEU A 25 17.14 10.02 -5.44
N TYR A 26 17.15 10.94 -6.41
CA TYR A 26 16.58 10.66 -7.73
C TYR A 26 17.57 10.14 -8.75
N ALA A 27 18.89 10.32 -8.56
CA ALA A 27 19.90 9.86 -9.50
C ALA A 27 19.81 8.36 -9.82
N PRO A 28 19.59 7.45 -8.88
CA PRO A 28 19.40 6.02 -9.19
C PRO A 28 18.17 5.77 -10.07
N ILE A 29 17.07 6.47 -9.80
CA ILE A 29 15.82 6.33 -10.57
C ILE A 29 16.02 6.85 -11.99
N ILE A 30 16.60 8.03 -12.13
CA ILE A 30 16.93 8.63 -13.44
C ILE A 30 17.85 7.70 -14.23
N THR A 31 18.84 7.11 -13.57
CA THR A 31 19.75 6.15 -14.20
C THR A 31 18.99 4.94 -14.74
N LEU A 32 18.05 4.37 -13.98
CA LEU A 32 17.20 3.26 -14.45
C LEU A 32 16.35 3.67 -15.65
N ILE A 33 15.76 4.88 -15.62
CA ILE A 33 14.97 5.42 -16.74
C ILE A 33 15.85 5.55 -17.99
N VAL A 34 17.04 6.12 -17.87
CA VAL A 34 17.97 6.26 -19.01
C VAL A 34 18.36 4.88 -19.55
N LEU A 35 18.72 3.94 -18.68
CA LEU A 35 19.11 2.58 -19.08
C LEU A 35 17.95 1.80 -19.72
N SER A 36 16.69 2.12 -19.44
CA SER A 36 15.54 1.49 -20.10
C SER A 36 15.45 1.78 -21.60
N PHE A 37 16.06 2.88 -22.03
CA PHE A 37 16.14 3.26 -23.45
C PHE A 37 17.47 2.86 -24.10
N ASN A 38 18.39 2.21 -23.38
CA ASN A 38 19.68 1.79 -23.93
C ASN A 38 19.50 0.51 -24.79
N ALA A 39 19.93 0.56 -26.05
CA ALA A 39 19.87 -0.60 -26.96
C ALA A 39 20.83 -1.73 -26.55
N SER A 40 21.89 -1.44 -25.78
CA SER A 40 22.83 -2.44 -25.28
C SER A 40 22.22 -3.29 -24.17
N LYS A 41 22.57 -4.57 -24.15
CA LYS A 41 22.24 -5.47 -23.03
C LYS A 41 23.13 -5.23 -21.80
N THR A 42 24.25 -4.55 -21.99
CA THR A 42 25.21 -4.25 -20.91
C THR A 42 25.03 -2.82 -20.40
N ARG A 43 25.21 -2.60 -19.09
CA ARG A 43 25.09 -1.29 -18.46
C ARG A 43 26.25 -0.35 -18.78
N ALA A 44 27.42 -0.94 -19.09
CA ALA A 44 28.67 -0.20 -19.24
C ALA A 44 28.79 0.56 -20.58
N LYS A 45 27.98 0.20 -21.58
CA LYS A 45 28.07 0.79 -22.94
C LYS A 45 26.71 1.31 -23.37
N TRP A 46 26.67 2.54 -23.83
CA TRP A 46 25.50 3.08 -24.48
C TRP A 46 25.44 2.58 -25.94
N GLY A 47 24.42 1.80 -26.27
CA GLY A 47 24.22 1.19 -27.58
C GLY A 47 23.27 1.95 -28.52
N GLY A 48 22.89 3.18 -28.15
CA GLY A 48 21.88 3.97 -28.86
C GLY A 48 20.50 3.90 -28.21
N PHE A 49 19.59 4.77 -28.64
CA PHE A 49 18.22 4.85 -28.13
C PHE A 49 17.33 3.73 -28.70
N THR A 50 16.54 3.09 -27.84
CA THR A 50 15.58 2.05 -28.25
C THR A 50 14.39 1.98 -27.30
N THR A 51 13.24 1.59 -27.83
CA THR A 51 12.03 1.25 -27.06
C THR A 51 11.70 -0.25 -27.09
N LYS A 52 12.59 -1.07 -27.68
CA LYS A 52 12.35 -2.51 -27.87
C LYS A 52 12.09 -3.27 -26.57
N TRP A 53 12.67 -2.81 -25.45
CA TRP A 53 12.51 -3.46 -24.15
C TRP A 53 11.09 -3.32 -23.59
N TYR A 54 10.41 -2.22 -23.91
CA TYR A 54 9.00 -2.03 -23.56
C TYR A 54 8.11 -3.02 -24.33
N ALA A 55 8.36 -3.21 -25.63
CA ALA A 55 7.63 -4.20 -26.42
C ALA A 55 7.93 -5.62 -25.94
N ALA A 56 9.19 -5.93 -25.59
CA ALA A 56 9.58 -7.24 -25.05
C ALA A 56 8.92 -7.49 -23.69
N LEU A 57 8.84 -6.48 -22.81
CA LEU A 57 8.20 -6.54 -21.52
C LEU A 57 6.73 -6.98 -21.63
N PHE A 58 5.95 -6.35 -22.50
CA PHE A 58 4.52 -6.67 -22.68
C PHE A 58 4.28 -8.03 -23.34
N ARG A 59 5.30 -8.58 -24.02
CA ARG A 59 5.25 -9.96 -24.58
C ARG A 59 5.71 -11.02 -23.59
N ASN A 60 6.30 -10.62 -22.47
CA ASN A 60 6.80 -11.56 -21.47
C ASN A 60 5.66 -12.02 -20.56
N GLU A 61 5.11 -13.20 -20.87
CA GLU A 61 3.98 -13.78 -20.13
C GLU A 61 4.25 -13.92 -18.63
N GLN A 62 5.48 -14.25 -18.23
CA GLN A 62 5.83 -14.39 -16.81
C GLN A 62 5.75 -13.07 -16.05
N ILE A 63 6.16 -11.96 -16.68
CA ILE A 63 6.09 -10.63 -16.07
C ILE A 63 4.62 -10.17 -16.03
N MET A 64 3.87 -10.41 -17.11
CA MET A 64 2.44 -10.06 -17.15
C MET A 64 1.64 -10.84 -16.12
N GLN A 65 1.93 -12.13 -15.95
CA GLN A 65 1.30 -12.95 -14.91
C GLN A 65 1.68 -12.46 -13.50
N ALA A 66 2.95 -12.12 -13.25
CA ALA A 66 3.39 -11.57 -11.97
C ALA A 66 2.70 -10.22 -11.68
N LEU A 67 2.53 -9.36 -12.69
CA LEU A 67 1.79 -8.10 -12.56
C LEU A 67 0.32 -8.35 -12.21
N TRP A 68 -0.33 -9.28 -12.94
CA TRP A 68 -1.71 -9.65 -12.66
C TRP A 68 -1.89 -10.21 -11.25
N ASN A 69 -1.01 -11.12 -10.83
CA ASN A 69 -1.03 -11.67 -9.47
C ASN A 69 -0.87 -10.58 -8.42
N THR A 70 0.03 -9.62 -8.64
CA THR A 70 0.25 -8.50 -7.71
C THR A 70 -1.00 -7.64 -7.58
N LEU A 71 -1.61 -7.25 -8.70
CA LEU A 71 -2.82 -6.41 -8.69
C LEU A 71 -4.01 -7.14 -8.08
N ALA A 72 -4.23 -8.39 -8.47
CA ALA A 72 -5.31 -9.21 -7.92
C ALA A 72 -5.14 -9.41 -6.41
N LEU A 73 -3.92 -9.74 -5.97
CA LEU A 73 -3.58 -9.89 -4.57
C LEU A 73 -3.81 -8.59 -3.78
N ALA A 74 -3.29 -7.47 -4.29
CA ALA A 74 -3.41 -6.17 -3.62
C ALA A 74 -4.86 -5.73 -3.48
N ILE A 75 -5.67 -5.88 -4.55
CA ILE A 75 -7.08 -5.50 -4.52
C ILE A 75 -7.87 -6.42 -3.59
N LEU A 76 -7.73 -7.74 -3.73
CA LEU A 76 -8.49 -8.71 -2.94
C LEU A 76 -8.13 -8.62 -1.44
N SER A 77 -6.83 -8.58 -1.11
CA SER A 77 -6.40 -8.47 0.29
C SER A 77 -6.84 -7.15 0.91
N ALA A 78 -6.72 -6.03 0.18
CA ALA A 78 -7.15 -4.72 0.68
C ALA A 78 -8.66 -4.65 0.89
N LEU A 79 -9.48 -5.19 -0.03
CA LEU A 79 -10.93 -5.23 0.12
C LEU A 79 -11.35 -6.06 1.34
N ILE A 80 -10.81 -7.27 1.48
CA ILE A 80 -11.15 -8.17 2.59
C ILE A 80 -10.65 -7.59 3.91
N ALA A 81 -9.42 -7.10 3.96
CA ALA A 81 -8.87 -6.48 5.16
C ALA A 81 -9.64 -5.22 5.57
N THR A 82 -10.09 -4.41 4.59
CA THR A 82 -10.91 -3.21 4.85
C THR A 82 -12.26 -3.58 5.43
N LEU A 83 -12.91 -4.61 4.90
CA LEU A 83 -14.17 -5.11 5.44
C LEU A 83 -13.99 -5.59 6.89
N ILE A 84 -13.04 -6.49 7.13
CA ILE A 84 -12.76 -7.05 8.45
C ILE A 84 -12.33 -5.97 9.44
N GLY A 85 -11.40 -5.10 9.06
CA GLY A 85 -10.89 -4.02 9.91
C GLY A 85 -11.95 -2.99 10.26
N THR A 86 -12.84 -2.65 9.32
CA THR A 86 -13.98 -1.74 9.58
C THR A 86 -14.97 -2.38 10.56
N ILE A 87 -15.35 -3.65 10.37
CA ILE A 87 -16.22 -4.38 11.30
C ILE A 87 -15.58 -4.45 12.69
N ALA A 88 -14.28 -4.74 12.75
CA ALA A 88 -13.54 -4.75 14.01
C ALA A 88 -13.56 -3.38 14.70
N CYS A 89 -13.41 -2.27 13.98
CA CYS A 89 -13.52 -0.91 14.53
C CYS A 89 -14.90 -0.63 15.11
N ILE A 90 -15.97 -1.03 14.41
CA ILE A 90 -17.35 -0.86 14.87
C ILE A 90 -17.55 -1.67 16.17
N ALA A 91 -17.12 -2.93 16.18
CA ALA A 91 -17.21 -3.78 17.37
C ALA A 91 -16.41 -3.21 18.57
N MET A 92 -15.20 -2.73 18.32
CA MET A 92 -14.37 -2.11 19.36
C MET A 92 -14.95 -0.81 19.93
N GLN A 93 -15.77 -0.09 19.17
CA GLN A 93 -16.41 1.13 19.66
C GLN A 93 -17.43 0.86 20.78
N SER A 94 -18.12 -0.27 20.74
CA SER A 94 -19.07 -0.69 21.77
C SER A 94 -18.41 -1.32 23.01
N MET A 95 -17.10 -1.59 22.97
CA MET A 95 -16.37 -2.24 24.06
C MET A 95 -15.99 -1.28 25.18
N LYS A 96 -15.83 -1.82 26.39
CA LYS A 96 -15.27 -1.09 27.55
C LYS A 96 -13.86 -0.58 27.21
N ARG A 97 -13.48 0.57 27.75
CA ARG A 97 -12.19 1.24 27.50
C ARG A 97 -10.98 0.30 27.63
N THR A 98 -10.97 -0.53 28.68
CA THR A 98 -9.87 -1.47 28.94
C THR A 98 -9.76 -2.56 27.86
N SER A 99 -10.87 -3.22 27.51
CA SER A 99 -10.88 -4.26 26.48
C SER A 99 -10.49 -3.71 25.12
N ARG A 100 -10.98 -2.51 24.77
CA ARG A 100 -10.58 -1.81 23.55
C ARG A 100 -9.09 -1.48 23.55
N ALA A 101 -8.52 -1.02 24.67
CA ALA A 101 -7.10 -0.72 24.77
C ALA A 101 -6.22 -1.97 24.57
N VAL A 102 -6.61 -3.09 25.17
CA VAL A 102 -5.92 -4.39 25.01
C VAL A 102 -5.97 -4.84 23.55
N LEU A 103 -7.16 -4.85 22.92
CA LEU A 103 -7.29 -5.24 21.52
C LEU A 103 -6.50 -4.34 20.57
N MET A 104 -6.50 -3.02 20.80
CA MET A 104 -5.67 -2.09 20.02
C MET A 104 -4.18 -2.38 20.23
N GLY A 105 -3.74 -2.72 21.43
CA GLY A 105 -2.37 -3.15 21.71
C GLY A 105 -2.00 -4.40 20.92
N ILE A 106 -2.83 -5.43 20.95
CA ILE A 106 -2.63 -6.69 20.21
C ILE A 106 -2.59 -6.41 18.68
N THR A 107 -3.52 -5.59 18.18
CA THR A 107 -3.57 -5.21 16.76
C THR A 107 -2.29 -4.52 16.29
N ASN A 108 -1.64 -3.76 17.16
CA ASN A 108 -0.41 -3.04 16.80
C ASN A 108 0.85 -3.93 16.82
N ILE A 109 0.82 -5.10 17.45
CA ILE A 109 1.99 -6.01 17.53
C ILE A 109 2.56 -6.35 16.14
N PRO A 110 1.77 -6.76 15.12
CA PRO A 110 2.31 -7.07 13.81
C PRO A 110 3.00 -5.89 13.12
N MET A 111 2.57 -4.67 13.41
CA MET A 111 3.17 -3.46 12.83
C MET A 111 4.52 -3.07 13.46
N LEU A 112 4.74 -3.47 14.71
CA LEU A 112 5.98 -3.21 15.43
C LEU A 112 7.04 -4.28 15.14
N ASN A 113 6.62 -5.45 14.66
CA ASN A 113 7.50 -6.54 14.29
C ASN A 113 8.15 -6.28 12.91
N ALA A 114 9.39 -6.79 12.76
CA ALA A 114 9.98 -6.84 11.43
C ALA A 114 9.16 -7.76 10.51
N GLU A 115 8.94 -7.33 9.27
CA GLU A 115 8.14 -8.06 8.28
C GLU A 115 8.64 -9.51 8.08
N ILE A 116 9.96 -9.72 8.18
CA ILE A 116 10.56 -11.05 8.07
C ILE A 116 10.08 -12.00 9.18
N VAL A 117 9.91 -11.50 10.40
CA VAL A 117 9.40 -12.28 11.53
C VAL A 117 7.94 -12.68 11.29
N THR A 118 7.14 -11.74 10.82
CA THR A 118 5.74 -12.00 10.44
C THR A 118 5.64 -13.01 9.30
N GLY A 119 6.47 -12.85 8.25
CA GLY A 119 6.51 -13.75 7.11
C GLY A 119 6.89 -15.19 7.50
N ILE A 120 7.95 -15.35 8.30
CA ILE A 120 8.38 -16.66 8.78
C ILE A 120 7.32 -17.28 9.71
N SER A 121 6.72 -16.50 10.61
CA SER A 121 5.66 -16.99 11.50
C SER A 121 4.46 -17.51 10.74
N LEU A 122 4.00 -16.79 9.72
CA LEU A 122 2.91 -17.24 8.86
C LEU A 122 3.29 -18.47 8.04
N MET A 123 4.52 -18.53 7.53
CA MET A 123 5.03 -19.73 6.85
C MET A 123 4.97 -20.95 7.76
N LEU A 124 5.50 -20.85 8.98
CA LEU A 124 5.48 -21.95 9.95
C LEU A 124 4.05 -22.35 10.34
N LEU A 125 3.16 -21.36 10.50
CA LEU A 125 1.75 -21.60 10.76
C LEU A 125 1.11 -22.42 9.61
N PHE A 126 1.30 -22.01 8.36
CA PHE A 126 0.74 -22.73 7.22
C PHE A 126 1.30 -24.15 7.10
N LEU A 127 2.60 -24.32 7.37
CA LEU A 127 3.24 -25.64 7.40
C LEU A 127 2.66 -26.54 8.49
N SER A 128 2.43 -26.01 9.69
CA SER A 128 1.87 -26.79 10.82
C SER A 128 0.45 -27.27 10.56
N PHE A 129 -0.34 -26.53 9.79
CA PHE A 129 -1.66 -26.94 9.34
C PHE A 129 -1.69 -27.75 8.05
N GLY A 130 -0.53 -28.03 7.46
CA GLY A 130 -0.44 -28.78 6.19
C GLY A 130 -1.03 -28.03 4.98
N ILE A 131 -1.13 -26.70 5.06
CA ILE A 131 -1.68 -25.88 3.98
C ILE A 131 -0.67 -25.77 2.85
N LYS A 132 -1.08 -26.16 1.64
CA LYS A 132 -0.22 -26.03 0.45
C LYS A 132 -0.02 -24.57 0.09
N PHE A 133 1.25 -24.19 -0.10
CA PHE A 133 1.61 -22.83 -0.52
C PHE A 133 1.12 -22.51 -1.92
N GLY A 134 0.61 -21.31 -2.11
CA GLY A 134 0.07 -20.84 -3.39
C GLY A 134 -0.46 -19.39 -3.28
N PHE A 135 -1.30 -19.00 -4.20
CA PHE A 135 -1.95 -17.69 -4.19
C PHE A 135 -2.80 -17.48 -2.91
N GLY A 136 -3.49 -18.53 -2.44
CA GLY A 136 -4.34 -18.47 -1.25
C GLY A 136 -3.57 -18.16 0.04
N THR A 137 -2.39 -18.77 0.23
CA THR A 137 -1.54 -18.51 1.41
C THR A 137 -0.97 -17.09 1.38
N ILE A 138 -0.59 -16.59 0.22
CA ILE A 138 -0.17 -15.18 0.07
C ILE A 138 -1.35 -14.27 0.42
N LEU A 139 -2.54 -14.54 -0.13
CA LEU A 139 -3.73 -13.74 0.13
C LEU A 139 -4.08 -13.69 1.61
N LEU A 140 -4.08 -14.83 2.31
CA LEU A 140 -4.34 -14.90 3.75
C LEU A 140 -3.29 -14.13 4.56
N ALA A 141 -2.02 -14.24 4.18
CA ALA A 141 -0.95 -13.50 4.81
C ALA A 141 -1.13 -11.99 4.63
N HIS A 142 -1.45 -11.55 3.41
CA HIS A 142 -1.69 -10.13 3.10
C HIS A 142 -2.91 -9.57 3.81
N ILE A 143 -4.01 -10.33 3.91
CA ILE A 143 -5.17 -9.92 4.72
C ILE A 143 -4.76 -9.73 6.18
N THR A 144 -4.01 -10.69 6.74
CA THR A 144 -3.64 -10.67 8.15
C THR A 144 -2.81 -9.45 8.51
N PHE A 145 -1.78 -9.12 7.74
CA PHE A 145 -0.94 -7.96 8.07
C PHE A 145 -1.59 -6.62 7.68
N ASN A 146 -2.55 -6.59 6.76
CA ASN A 146 -3.25 -5.38 6.34
C ASN A 146 -4.33 -4.91 7.33
N ILE A 147 -4.96 -5.83 8.08
CA ILE A 147 -6.02 -5.50 9.05
C ILE A 147 -5.60 -4.40 10.03
N PRO A 148 -4.43 -4.44 10.67
CA PRO A 148 -3.97 -3.39 11.58
C PRO A 148 -3.95 -1.99 10.94
N TYR A 149 -3.47 -1.87 9.72
CA TYR A 149 -3.40 -0.58 8.99
C TYR A 149 -4.78 0.01 8.73
N VAL A 150 -5.74 -0.86 8.38
CA VAL A 150 -7.14 -0.44 8.22
C VAL A 150 -7.72 0.04 9.55
N ILE A 151 -7.53 -0.71 10.64
CA ILE A 151 -8.00 -0.33 11.97
C ILE A 151 -7.43 1.02 12.39
N LEU A 152 -6.14 1.26 12.16
CA LEU A 152 -5.50 2.54 12.48
C LEU A 152 -6.03 3.71 11.64
N SER A 153 -6.49 3.45 10.43
CA SER A 153 -7.06 4.48 9.55
C SER A 153 -8.52 4.79 9.90
N VAL A 154 -9.31 3.78 10.25
CA VAL A 154 -10.75 3.90 10.55
C VAL A 154 -11.01 4.37 11.98
N MET A 155 -10.25 3.85 12.96
CA MET A 155 -10.49 4.12 14.39
C MET A 155 -10.47 5.60 14.77
N PRO A 156 -9.57 6.47 14.24
CA PRO A 156 -9.62 7.91 14.53
C PRO A 156 -10.92 8.57 14.06
N ARG A 157 -11.47 8.14 12.92
CA ARG A 157 -12.75 8.64 12.43
C ARG A 157 -13.91 8.19 13.31
N MET A 158 -13.90 6.92 13.74
CA MET A 158 -14.89 6.41 14.70
C MET A 158 -14.89 7.21 16.01
N LYS A 159 -13.73 7.61 16.52
CA LYS A 159 -13.60 8.42 17.73
C LYS A 159 -14.06 9.88 17.58
N GLN A 160 -14.09 10.40 16.36
CA GLN A 160 -14.54 11.76 16.05
C GLN A 160 -16.05 11.85 15.82
N LEU A 161 -16.77 10.72 15.74
CA LEU A 161 -18.22 10.70 15.62
C LEU A 161 -18.87 11.37 16.82
N ASN A 162 -19.88 12.19 16.55
CA ASN A 162 -20.75 12.73 17.60
C ASN A 162 -21.87 11.74 17.88
N PRO A 163 -21.90 11.10 19.08
CA PRO A 163 -22.95 10.14 19.43
C PRO A 163 -24.35 10.73 19.34
N SER A 164 -24.51 12.01 19.70
CA SER A 164 -25.81 12.69 19.72
C SER A 164 -26.47 12.75 18.32
N THR A 165 -25.69 12.76 17.22
CA THR A 165 -26.26 12.76 15.87
C THR A 165 -26.91 11.41 15.55
N TYR A 166 -26.29 10.32 16.00
CA TYR A 166 -26.84 8.98 15.85
C TYR A 166 -28.11 8.78 16.72
N GLU A 167 -28.05 9.23 17.99
CA GLU A 167 -29.16 9.18 18.93
C GLU A 167 -30.36 10.01 18.42
N ALA A 168 -30.12 11.22 17.94
CA ALA A 168 -31.17 12.06 17.36
C ALA A 168 -31.86 11.40 16.14
N ALA A 169 -31.13 10.65 15.32
CA ALA A 169 -31.73 9.92 14.22
C ALA A 169 -32.68 8.82 14.71
N LEU A 170 -32.30 8.12 15.81
CA LEU A 170 -33.16 7.11 16.44
C LEU A 170 -34.41 7.73 17.06
N ASP A 171 -34.27 8.86 17.75
CA ASP A 171 -35.39 9.60 18.36
C ASP A 171 -36.41 10.07 17.32
N LEU A 172 -35.95 10.37 16.10
CA LEU A 172 -36.81 10.68 14.95
C LEU A 172 -37.44 9.44 14.29
N GLY A 173 -37.28 8.25 14.88
CA GLY A 173 -37.90 7.01 14.41
C GLY A 173 -37.10 6.23 13.37
N ALA A 174 -35.81 6.59 13.14
CA ALA A 174 -34.98 5.82 12.25
C ALA A 174 -34.60 4.45 12.87
N SER A 175 -34.61 3.39 12.06
CA SER A 175 -34.06 2.10 12.51
C SER A 175 -32.55 2.19 12.72
N HIS A 176 -31.98 1.34 13.58
CA HIS A 176 -30.53 1.28 13.81
C HIS A 176 -29.70 1.12 12.54
N THR A 177 -30.15 0.27 11.62
CA THR A 177 -29.49 0.05 10.33
C THR A 177 -29.53 1.32 9.45
N TYR A 178 -30.70 1.98 9.39
CA TYR A 178 -30.84 3.21 8.62
C TYR A 178 -29.97 4.33 9.19
N ALA A 179 -30.00 4.55 10.51
CA ALA A 179 -29.17 5.53 11.20
C ALA A 179 -27.67 5.24 10.98
N PHE A 180 -27.26 3.98 11.04
CA PHE A 180 -25.87 3.60 10.74
C PHE A 180 -25.45 4.00 9.31
N PHE A 181 -26.20 3.59 8.29
CA PHE A 181 -25.80 3.86 6.89
C PHE A 181 -25.97 5.33 6.48
N LYS A 182 -26.87 6.09 7.12
CA LYS A 182 -27.11 7.50 6.77
C LYS A 182 -26.30 8.49 7.61
N VAL A 183 -25.91 8.13 8.83
CA VAL A 183 -25.19 9.03 9.75
C VAL A 183 -23.75 8.55 9.97
N VAL A 184 -23.56 7.32 10.44
CA VAL A 184 -22.24 6.82 10.85
C VAL A 184 -21.36 6.52 9.65
N PHE A 185 -21.88 5.75 8.68
CA PHE A 185 -21.09 5.27 7.54
C PHE A 185 -20.49 6.39 6.68
N PRO A 186 -21.22 7.45 6.31
CA PRO A 186 -20.65 8.57 5.55
C PRO A 186 -19.52 9.29 6.28
N ASP A 187 -19.62 9.40 7.61
CA ASP A 187 -18.61 10.07 8.44
C ASP A 187 -17.32 9.26 8.57
N ILE A 188 -17.42 7.94 8.60
CA ILE A 188 -16.25 7.05 8.66
C ILE A 188 -15.70 6.70 7.28
N LEU A 189 -16.45 6.92 6.20
CA LEU A 189 -16.05 6.56 4.83
C LEU A 189 -14.67 7.09 4.43
N PRO A 190 -14.27 8.34 4.73
CA PRO A 190 -12.91 8.79 4.44
C PRO A 190 -11.82 7.96 5.15
N GLY A 191 -12.10 7.47 6.36
CA GLY A 191 -11.20 6.56 7.08
C GLY A 191 -11.13 5.18 6.44
N ILE A 192 -12.26 4.65 5.98
CA ILE A 192 -12.36 3.38 5.26
C ILE A 192 -11.56 3.44 3.96
N LEU A 193 -11.75 4.51 3.17
CA LEU A 193 -11.01 4.71 1.92
C LEU A 193 -9.50 4.86 2.17
N SER A 194 -9.11 5.61 3.20
CA SER A 194 -7.70 5.72 3.57
C SER A 194 -7.12 4.38 4.00
N GLY A 195 -7.87 3.58 4.77
CA GLY A 195 -7.47 2.24 5.19
C GLY A 195 -7.31 1.28 4.01
N PHE A 196 -8.25 1.32 3.06
CA PHE A 196 -8.17 0.55 1.82
C PHE A 196 -6.93 0.92 1.01
N LEU A 197 -6.68 2.22 0.80
CA LEU A 197 -5.51 2.67 0.04
C LEU A 197 -4.20 2.30 0.72
N MET A 198 -4.11 2.39 2.05
CA MET A 198 -2.94 1.91 2.78
C MET A 198 -2.73 0.41 2.61
N ALA A 199 -3.77 -0.40 2.84
CA ALA A 199 -3.71 -1.85 2.67
C ALA A 199 -3.34 -2.24 1.24
N PHE A 200 -3.91 -1.57 0.24
CA PHE A 200 -3.58 -1.76 -1.17
C PHE A 200 -2.11 -1.45 -1.47
N THR A 201 -1.62 -0.31 -1.01
CA THR A 201 -0.22 0.10 -1.24
C THR A 201 0.76 -0.84 -0.56
N MET A 202 0.51 -1.20 0.71
CA MET A 202 1.34 -2.15 1.46
C MET A 202 1.39 -3.54 0.80
N SER A 203 0.27 -3.97 0.20
CA SER A 203 0.20 -5.26 -0.49
C SER A 203 0.86 -5.23 -1.87
N LEU A 204 0.92 -4.06 -2.54
CA LEU A 204 1.50 -3.90 -3.88
C LEU A 204 3.02 -4.12 -3.91
N ASP A 205 3.73 -3.55 -2.94
CA ASP A 205 5.19 -3.54 -2.89
C ASP A 205 5.77 -4.60 -1.94
N ASP A 206 4.91 -5.36 -1.24
CA ASP A 206 5.39 -6.41 -0.36
C ASP A 206 6.23 -7.45 -1.10
N PHE A 207 7.41 -7.68 -0.56
CA PHE A 207 8.31 -8.72 -1.02
C PHE A 207 8.48 -9.80 0.04
N ILE A 208 8.63 -9.40 1.31
CA ILE A 208 9.11 -10.28 2.36
C ILE A 208 8.04 -11.31 2.72
N ILE A 209 6.84 -10.88 3.05
CA ILE A 209 5.74 -11.77 3.44
C ILE A 209 5.38 -12.68 2.27
N THR A 210 5.27 -12.11 1.06
CA THR A 210 5.04 -12.89 -0.17
C THR A 210 6.12 -13.95 -0.37
N HIS A 211 7.41 -13.60 -0.19
CA HIS A 211 8.52 -14.53 -0.42
C HIS A 211 8.43 -15.79 0.46
N PHE A 212 8.03 -15.63 1.72
CA PHE A 212 7.90 -16.74 2.66
C PHE A 212 6.57 -17.51 2.53
N THR A 213 5.54 -16.92 1.97
CA THR A 213 4.20 -17.54 1.90
C THR A 213 3.77 -17.97 0.51
N LYS A 214 4.59 -17.69 -0.54
CA LYS A 214 4.29 -18.10 -1.91
C LYS A 214 4.56 -19.57 -2.16
N GLY A 215 3.76 -20.16 -3.06
CA GLY A 215 3.99 -21.48 -3.59
C GLY A 215 4.83 -21.49 -4.88
N PRO A 216 5.28 -22.68 -5.32
CA PRO A 216 5.94 -22.83 -6.61
C PRO A 216 5.07 -22.29 -7.75
N GLY A 217 5.67 -21.54 -8.66
CA GLY A 217 4.98 -21.02 -9.85
C GLY A 217 4.10 -19.79 -9.62
N VAL A 218 3.93 -19.33 -8.37
CA VAL A 218 3.20 -18.10 -8.08
C VAL A 218 4.19 -17.00 -7.71
N ASP A 219 4.39 -16.07 -8.63
CA ASP A 219 5.23 -14.89 -8.41
C ASP A 219 4.38 -13.62 -8.40
N THR A 220 4.73 -12.69 -7.51
CA THR A 220 4.36 -11.28 -7.59
C THR A 220 5.46 -10.49 -8.30
N LEU A 221 5.16 -9.24 -8.64
CA LEU A 221 6.12 -8.38 -9.31
C LEU A 221 7.40 -8.20 -8.48
N SER A 222 7.27 -7.98 -7.18
CA SER A 222 8.39 -7.81 -6.25
C SER A 222 9.27 -9.05 -6.18
N THR A 223 8.67 -10.25 -6.07
CA THR A 223 9.43 -11.52 -6.05
C THR A 223 10.06 -11.83 -7.40
N LYS A 224 9.40 -11.47 -8.51
CA LYS A 224 9.94 -11.63 -9.86
C LYS A 224 11.14 -10.73 -10.11
N ILE A 225 11.03 -9.44 -9.77
CA ILE A 225 12.14 -8.49 -9.85
C ILE A 225 13.34 -8.99 -9.06
N TYR A 226 13.13 -9.42 -7.81
CA TYR A 226 14.20 -9.94 -6.97
C TYR A 226 14.91 -11.15 -7.60
N THR A 227 14.14 -12.09 -8.17
CA THR A 227 14.68 -13.27 -8.84
C THR A 227 15.51 -12.89 -10.06
N GLU A 228 15.04 -11.94 -10.87
CA GLU A 228 15.76 -11.48 -12.06
C GLU A 228 17.02 -10.67 -11.68
N VAL A 229 16.98 -9.89 -10.59
CA VAL A 229 18.16 -9.19 -10.06
C VAL A 229 19.25 -10.18 -9.66
N LYS A 230 18.90 -11.29 -9.00
CA LYS A 230 19.88 -12.34 -8.62
C LYS A 230 20.48 -13.07 -9.83
N LYS A 231 19.74 -13.24 -10.91
CA LYS A 231 20.22 -13.89 -12.15
C LYS A 231 21.02 -12.95 -13.06
N GLY A 232 21.05 -11.66 -12.74
CA GLY A 232 21.59 -10.59 -13.58
C GLY A 232 20.47 -9.78 -14.22
N ILE A 233 20.47 -8.48 -13.95
CA ILE A 233 19.37 -7.58 -14.37
C ILE A 233 19.29 -7.52 -15.89
N LYS A 234 18.17 -7.97 -16.45
CA LYS A 234 17.86 -7.81 -17.86
C LYS A 234 17.35 -6.39 -18.15
N PRO A 235 17.59 -5.86 -19.37
CA PRO A 235 17.10 -4.54 -19.74
C PRO A 235 15.59 -4.33 -19.64
N GLU A 236 14.79 -5.41 -19.79
CA GLU A 236 13.34 -5.40 -19.57
C GLU A 236 12.96 -4.97 -18.15
N MET A 237 13.81 -5.26 -17.15
CA MET A 237 13.58 -4.84 -15.77
C MET A 237 13.71 -3.33 -15.58
N TYR A 238 14.57 -2.67 -16.36
CA TYR A 238 14.66 -1.21 -16.34
C TYR A 238 13.41 -0.58 -16.95
N ALA A 239 12.88 -1.14 -18.05
CA ALA A 239 11.62 -0.71 -18.64
C ALA A 239 10.45 -0.89 -17.67
N LEU A 240 10.39 -2.04 -16.98
CA LEU A 240 9.38 -2.32 -15.96
C LEU A 240 9.43 -1.30 -14.81
N SER A 241 10.62 -1.08 -14.23
CA SER A 241 10.82 -0.11 -13.14
C SER A 241 10.43 1.31 -13.58
N THR A 242 10.75 1.67 -14.81
CA THR A 242 10.37 2.98 -15.38
C THR A 242 8.85 3.12 -15.50
N ILE A 243 8.15 2.12 -16.00
CA ILE A 243 6.67 2.15 -16.10
C ILE A 243 6.04 2.29 -14.71
N ILE A 244 6.49 1.49 -13.74
CA ILE A 244 5.97 1.56 -12.36
C ILE A 244 6.18 2.96 -11.79
N PHE A 245 7.41 3.49 -11.90
CA PHE A 245 7.73 4.83 -11.40
C PHE A 245 6.86 5.92 -12.05
N VAL A 246 6.74 5.90 -13.38
CA VAL A 246 5.91 6.88 -14.11
C VAL A 246 4.44 6.74 -13.73
N THR A 247 3.93 5.51 -13.59
CA THR A 247 2.54 5.28 -13.17
C THR A 247 2.27 5.85 -11.78
N VAL A 248 3.15 5.57 -10.81
CA VAL A 248 3.03 6.11 -9.46
C VAL A 248 3.14 7.63 -9.44
N LEU A 249 4.08 8.20 -10.21
CA LEU A 249 4.25 9.64 -10.34
C LEU A 249 3.00 10.32 -10.92
N VAL A 250 2.44 9.75 -11.98
CA VAL A 250 1.20 10.26 -12.62
C VAL A 250 0.03 10.19 -11.64
N LEU A 251 -0.14 9.06 -10.94
CA LEU A 251 -1.19 8.90 -9.93
C LEU A 251 -1.05 9.93 -8.79
N LEU A 252 0.17 10.14 -8.32
CA LEU A 252 0.47 11.12 -7.27
C LEU A 252 0.15 12.55 -7.73
N LEU A 253 0.52 12.89 -8.97
CA LEU A 253 0.19 14.18 -9.54
C LEU A 253 -1.31 14.36 -9.70
N LEU A 254 -2.03 13.36 -10.20
CA LEU A 254 -3.50 13.40 -10.34
C LEU A 254 -4.18 13.61 -8.99
N VAL A 255 -3.76 12.89 -7.95
CA VAL A 255 -4.31 13.05 -6.59
C VAL A 255 -4.03 14.44 -6.03
N ASN A 256 -2.84 14.99 -6.26
CA ASN A 256 -2.49 16.34 -5.80
C ASN A 256 -3.20 17.46 -6.56
N TYR A 257 -3.47 17.27 -7.87
CA TYR A 257 -4.16 18.26 -8.69
C TYR A 257 -5.69 18.12 -8.64
N MET A 258 -6.24 17.00 -8.15
CA MET A 258 -7.66 16.93 -7.86
C MET A 258 -7.98 17.90 -6.72
N PRO A 259 -8.77 18.96 -6.95
CA PRO A 259 -9.15 19.85 -5.86
C PRO A 259 -9.91 19.00 -4.84
N MET A 260 -9.36 18.85 -3.63
CA MET A 260 -10.16 18.40 -2.51
C MET A 260 -11.40 19.28 -2.50
N ALA A 261 -12.56 18.68 -2.77
CA ALA A 261 -13.82 19.40 -2.82
C ALA A 261 -13.89 20.25 -1.54
N LYS A 262 -13.75 21.58 -1.70
CA LYS A 262 -13.92 22.53 -0.62
C LYS A 262 -15.31 22.23 -0.05
N LYS A 263 -15.36 21.69 1.18
CA LYS A 263 -16.58 21.72 1.97
C LYS A 263 -17.01 23.19 2.00
N LYS A 264 -18.00 23.56 1.21
CA LYS A 264 -18.75 24.78 1.42
C LYS A 264 -19.27 24.70 2.85
N LYS A 265 -18.80 25.65 3.67
CA LYS A 265 -19.40 25.96 4.95
C LYS A 265 -20.83 26.39 4.77
#